data_897375f767bf911dc5f4335a57d64d58
#
_entry.id   897375f767bf911dc5f4335a57d64d58
#
_cell.length_a   1.000
_cell.length_b   1.000
_cell.length_c   1.000
_cell.angle_alpha   90.00
_cell.angle_beta   90.00
_cell.angle_gamma   90.00
#
_symmetry.space_group_name_H-M   'P 1'
#
loop_
_entity.id
_entity.type
_entity.pdbx_description
1 polymer ?
#
loop_
_entity_poly.entity_id
_entity_poly.type
_entity_poly.pdbx_seq_one_letter_code
_entity_poly.pdbx_strand_id
1 'polypeptide(L)'
;MIRQTKTENGLVRGIEAADPRITAFRGVPFAAPPTGKNRWRAPQPCENWEGIKDCARFAPISVQDTPGIGDSLYNREWHVDQDVPMDEDCLYLNIWTGAKSVDDRRPVLVWYFGGGYQWGYTREMEFDGERLARQGVVVVTVNYRVNVFGFLSHPQLTKEQPEAPSNFGSLDQKAGLEWVVRNIANFGGDPNKITIAGQSCLLYTSDAADD
;
A
#
# COMPACT_ATOMS: atom_id res chain seq x y z
N MET A 1 -10.03 21.02 -0.96
CA MET A 1 -9.32 19.74 -0.86
C MET A 1 -10.22 18.63 -1.36
N ILE A 2 -9.67 17.67 -2.10
CA ILE A 2 -10.40 16.47 -2.53
C ILE A 2 -10.62 15.58 -1.30
N ARG A 3 -11.85 15.53 -0.78
CA ARG A 3 -12.25 14.69 0.36
C ARG A 3 -12.97 13.42 -0.08
N GLN A 4 -13.55 13.46 -1.27
CA GLN A 4 -14.23 12.33 -1.88
C GLN A 4 -13.86 12.28 -3.34
N THR A 5 -13.62 11.08 -3.86
CA THR A 5 -13.28 10.90 -5.26
C THR A 5 -13.66 9.50 -5.75
N LYS A 6 -13.54 9.29 -7.05
CA LYS A 6 -13.85 8.01 -7.69
C LYS A 6 -12.56 7.21 -7.89
N THR A 7 -12.66 5.91 -7.66
CA THR A 7 -11.70 4.92 -8.15
C THR A 7 -12.33 4.07 -9.25
N GLU A 8 -11.56 3.21 -9.87
CA GLU A 8 -12.08 2.25 -10.85
C GLU A 8 -13.17 1.33 -10.29
N ASN A 9 -13.19 1.10 -8.95
CA ASN A 9 -14.11 0.17 -8.29
C ASN A 9 -15.28 0.85 -7.56
N GLY A 10 -15.24 2.16 -7.33
CA GLY A 10 -16.30 2.89 -6.65
C GLY A 10 -15.83 4.19 -6.02
N LEU A 11 -16.72 4.84 -5.26
CA LEU A 11 -16.42 6.09 -4.56
C LEU A 11 -15.71 5.82 -3.23
N VAL A 12 -14.73 6.67 -2.92
CA VAL A 12 -14.01 6.65 -1.64
C VAL A 12 -14.07 8.02 -0.98
N ARG A 13 -14.13 8.03 0.35
CA ARG A 13 -14.06 9.25 1.15
C ARG A 13 -12.92 9.16 2.14
N GLY A 14 -12.02 10.15 2.11
CA GLY A 14 -10.94 10.34 3.05
C GLY A 14 -11.32 11.27 4.19
N ILE A 15 -10.41 11.44 5.12
CA ILE A 15 -10.52 12.32 6.29
C ILE A 15 -9.50 13.45 6.22
N GLU A 16 -9.70 14.46 7.03
CA GLU A 16 -8.66 15.46 7.29
C GLU A 16 -7.49 14.79 8.03
N ALA A 17 -6.27 15.08 7.57
CA ALA A 17 -5.07 14.75 8.32
C ALA A 17 -4.90 15.75 9.49
N ALA A 18 -3.78 15.70 10.21
CA ALA A 18 -3.51 16.68 11.27
C ALA A 18 -3.47 18.12 10.71
N ASP A 19 -2.96 18.29 9.50
CA ASP A 19 -3.13 19.52 8.72
C ASP A 19 -4.42 19.42 7.89
N PRO A 20 -5.45 20.27 8.12
CA PRO A 20 -6.72 20.21 7.40
C PRO A 20 -6.61 20.50 5.90
N ARG A 21 -5.45 20.98 5.44
CA ARG A 21 -5.16 21.16 4.01
C ARG A 21 -4.77 19.85 3.32
N ILE A 22 -4.60 18.77 4.08
CA ILE A 22 -4.26 17.44 3.55
C ILE A 22 -5.44 16.51 3.80
N THR A 23 -5.75 15.71 2.81
CA THR A 23 -6.68 14.59 2.92
C THR A 23 -5.88 13.31 3.02
N ALA A 24 -6.22 12.48 3.99
CA ALA A 24 -5.74 11.12 4.10
C ALA A 24 -6.86 10.14 3.72
N PHE A 25 -6.62 9.32 2.70
CA PHE A 25 -7.44 8.15 2.39
C PHE A 25 -6.68 6.93 2.90
N ARG A 26 -7.18 6.30 3.94
CA ARG A 26 -6.54 5.15 4.60
C ARG A 26 -7.33 3.88 4.33
N GLY A 27 -6.65 2.81 3.93
CA GLY A 27 -7.31 1.53 3.65
C GLY A 27 -8.13 1.53 2.35
N VAL A 28 -7.59 2.06 1.27
CA VAL A 28 -8.20 1.95 -0.06
C VAL A 28 -7.83 0.58 -0.65
N PRO A 29 -8.79 -0.31 -0.97
CA PRO A 29 -8.48 -1.62 -1.53
C PRO A 29 -7.99 -1.47 -2.98
N PHE A 30 -6.94 -2.20 -3.33
CA PHE A 30 -6.42 -2.23 -4.70
C PHE A 30 -6.52 -3.60 -5.36
N ALA A 31 -6.83 -4.64 -4.58
CA ALA A 31 -7.04 -6.01 -5.05
C ALA A 31 -8.08 -6.72 -4.17
N ALA A 32 -8.60 -7.84 -4.64
CA ALA A 32 -9.47 -8.70 -3.86
C ALA A 32 -8.72 -9.29 -2.66
N PRO A 33 -9.39 -9.60 -1.54
CA PRO A 33 -8.79 -10.26 -0.39
C PRO A 33 -8.04 -11.54 -0.79
N PRO A 34 -6.76 -11.70 -0.43
CA PRO A 34 -5.98 -12.89 -0.76
C PRO A 34 -6.25 -14.05 0.21
N THR A 35 -7.53 -14.30 0.49
CA THR A 35 -8.04 -15.29 1.43
C THR A 35 -8.58 -16.54 0.73
N GLY A 36 -8.68 -17.64 1.43
CA GLY A 36 -9.29 -18.86 0.92
C GLY A 36 -8.68 -19.32 -0.40
N LYS A 37 -9.46 -19.36 -1.47
CA LYS A 37 -9.01 -19.75 -2.82
C LYS A 37 -7.96 -18.81 -3.44
N ASN A 38 -7.87 -17.57 -2.95
CA ASN A 38 -6.91 -16.57 -3.43
C ASN A 38 -5.59 -16.59 -2.65
N ARG A 39 -5.50 -17.36 -1.56
CA ARG A 39 -4.24 -17.53 -0.81
C ARG A 39 -3.19 -18.15 -1.72
N TRP A 40 -1.97 -17.62 -1.66
CA TRP A 40 -0.87 -18.02 -2.54
C TRP A 40 -1.21 -17.97 -4.03
N ARG A 41 -1.95 -16.95 -4.42
CA ARG A 41 -2.24 -16.62 -5.81
C ARG A 41 -1.76 -15.19 -6.10
N ALA A 42 -1.56 -14.91 -7.38
CA ALA A 42 -1.41 -13.53 -7.83
C ALA A 42 -2.60 -12.69 -7.33
N PRO A 43 -2.42 -11.40 -7.02
CA PRO A 43 -3.53 -10.54 -6.61
C PRO A 43 -4.63 -10.53 -7.67
N GLN A 44 -5.87 -10.69 -7.23
CA GLN A 44 -7.03 -10.73 -8.10
C GLN A 44 -7.69 -9.34 -8.16
N PRO A 45 -8.43 -9.02 -9.23
CA PRO A 45 -9.14 -7.75 -9.33
C PRO A 45 -10.05 -7.50 -8.14
N CYS A 46 -10.05 -6.26 -7.63
CA CYS A 46 -10.94 -5.83 -6.58
C CYS A 46 -12.39 -5.80 -7.08
N GLU A 47 -13.32 -6.21 -6.25
CA GLU A 47 -14.75 -6.10 -6.56
C GLU A 47 -15.21 -4.64 -6.53
N ASN A 48 -16.17 -4.32 -7.39
CA ASN A 48 -16.81 -3.02 -7.37
C ASN A 48 -17.76 -2.92 -6.16
N TRP A 49 -17.90 -1.72 -5.62
CA TRP A 49 -18.85 -1.44 -4.54
C TRP A 49 -19.80 -0.32 -4.90
N GLU A 50 -20.99 -0.38 -4.31
CA GLU A 50 -21.98 0.69 -4.38
C GLU A 50 -21.80 1.66 -3.20
N GLY A 51 -22.25 2.92 -3.39
CA GLY A 51 -22.15 3.96 -2.38
C GLY A 51 -20.71 4.46 -2.17
N ILE A 52 -20.45 4.99 -0.99
CA ILE A 52 -19.18 5.61 -0.63
C ILE A 52 -18.48 4.72 0.40
N LYS A 53 -17.27 4.27 0.09
CA LYS A 53 -16.41 3.58 1.05
C LYS A 53 -15.64 4.62 1.87
N ASP A 54 -15.82 4.58 3.19
CA ASP A 54 -15.09 5.43 4.11
C ASP A 54 -13.66 4.89 4.31
N CYS A 55 -12.69 5.65 3.82
CA CYS A 55 -11.26 5.37 3.95
C CYS A 55 -10.65 6.21 5.08
N ALA A 56 -11.22 6.07 6.27
CA ALA A 56 -10.82 6.84 7.47
C ALA A 56 -9.81 6.12 8.35
N ARG A 57 -9.67 4.80 8.20
CA ARG A 57 -8.82 3.95 9.05
C ARG A 57 -7.89 3.11 8.21
N PHE A 58 -6.70 2.88 8.74
CA PHE A 58 -5.80 1.90 8.15
C PHE A 58 -6.45 0.51 8.15
N ALA A 59 -6.25 -0.22 7.07
CA ALA A 59 -6.65 -1.61 6.97
C ALA A 59 -5.72 -2.51 7.81
N PRO A 60 -6.10 -3.77 8.05
CA PRO A 60 -5.20 -4.75 8.65
C PRO A 60 -3.90 -4.89 7.86
N ILE A 61 -2.83 -5.25 8.56
CA ILE A 61 -1.54 -5.57 7.96
C ILE A 61 -1.48 -7.06 7.62
N SER A 62 -0.56 -7.46 6.74
CA SER A 62 -0.31 -8.87 6.45
C SER A 62 0.03 -9.63 7.74
N VAL A 63 -0.49 -10.84 7.89
CA VAL A 63 -0.17 -11.71 9.02
C VAL A 63 1.33 -11.91 9.10
N GLN A 64 1.91 -11.63 10.27
CA GLN A 64 3.34 -11.67 10.55
C GLN A 64 3.56 -11.85 12.05
N ASP A 65 4.80 -11.99 12.49
CA ASP A 65 5.11 -11.93 13.91
C ASP A 65 4.66 -10.59 14.49
N THR A 66 4.19 -10.58 15.73
CA THR A 66 3.69 -9.36 16.38
C THR A 66 4.74 -8.27 16.34
N PRO A 67 4.47 -7.13 15.68
CA PRO A 67 5.42 -6.02 15.62
C PRO A 67 5.80 -5.51 17.02
N GLY A 68 7.00 -4.99 17.16
CA GLY A 68 7.43 -4.34 18.39
C GLY A 68 7.74 -5.28 19.56
N ILE A 69 7.60 -6.60 19.39
CA ILE A 69 8.03 -7.57 20.40
C ILE A 69 9.53 -7.77 20.32
N GLY A 70 10.18 -7.74 21.48
CA GLY A 70 11.62 -7.91 21.63
C GLY A 70 12.36 -6.58 21.85
N ASP A 71 13.62 -6.69 22.27
CA ASP A 71 14.45 -5.56 22.68
C ASP A 71 15.39 -5.11 21.55
N SER A 72 14.92 -5.14 20.30
CA SER A 72 15.71 -4.65 19.18
C SER A 72 15.78 -3.12 19.19
N LEU A 73 16.89 -2.57 18.70
CA LEU A 73 17.04 -1.14 18.53
C LEU A 73 15.88 -0.56 17.70
N TYR A 74 15.50 -1.26 16.64
CA TYR A 74 14.39 -0.89 15.78
C TYR A 74 13.08 -0.70 16.56
N ASN A 75 12.68 -1.69 17.36
CA ASN A 75 11.44 -1.64 18.13
C ASN A 75 11.42 -0.48 19.13
N ARG A 76 12.58 -0.14 19.73
CA ARG A 76 12.68 0.95 20.71
C ARG A 76 12.68 2.33 20.06
N GLU A 77 13.44 2.50 18.98
CA GLU A 77 13.63 3.79 18.33
C GLU A 77 12.44 4.20 17.46
N TRP A 78 11.76 3.22 16.85
CA TRP A 78 10.66 3.47 15.94
C TRP A 78 9.28 3.36 16.57
N HIS A 79 9.19 3.08 17.87
CA HIS A 79 7.92 2.98 18.61
C HIS A 79 6.87 2.13 17.88
N VAL A 80 7.27 0.93 17.46
CA VAL A 80 6.42 0.03 16.67
C VAL A 80 5.17 -0.35 17.45
N ASP A 81 3.99 -0.12 16.87
CA ASP A 81 2.71 -0.43 17.47
C ASP A 81 2.49 -1.96 17.53
N GLN A 82 2.27 -2.48 18.74
CA GLN A 82 2.07 -3.91 18.98
C GLN A 82 0.60 -4.36 18.74
N ASP A 83 -0.33 -3.41 18.77
CA ASP A 83 -1.77 -3.68 18.68
C ASP A 83 -2.32 -3.50 17.25
N VAL A 84 -1.45 -3.61 16.25
CA VAL A 84 -1.86 -3.48 14.84
C VAL A 84 -2.70 -4.68 14.43
N PRO A 85 -3.93 -4.50 13.96
CA PRO A 85 -4.74 -5.60 13.44
C PRO A 85 -4.06 -6.29 12.27
N MET A 86 -4.01 -7.62 12.32
CA MET A 86 -3.48 -8.47 11.25
C MET A 86 -4.59 -9.30 10.62
N ASP A 87 -4.56 -9.39 9.30
CA ASP A 87 -5.47 -10.26 8.54
C ASP A 87 -4.80 -10.65 7.22
N GLU A 88 -5.23 -11.77 6.63
CA GLU A 88 -4.87 -12.07 5.25
C GLU A 88 -5.48 -11.04 4.28
N ASP A 89 -6.64 -10.46 4.61
CA ASP A 89 -7.23 -9.35 3.87
C ASP A 89 -6.44 -8.04 4.13
N CYS A 90 -5.30 -7.90 3.47
CA CYS A 90 -4.33 -6.84 3.70
C CYS A 90 -3.95 -6.03 2.44
N LEU A 91 -4.56 -6.29 1.29
CA LEU A 91 -4.19 -5.65 0.02
C LEU A 91 -4.86 -4.27 -0.13
N TYR A 92 -4.36 -3.34 0.66
CA TYR A 92 -4.82 -1.96 0.74
C TYR A 92 -3.65 -0.98 0.58
N LEU A 93 -3.97 0.22 0.14
CA LEU A 93 -3.02 1.33 0.09
C LEU A 93 -3.58 2.55 0.82
N ASN A 94 -2.71 3.50 1.12
CA ASN A 94 -3.09 4.76 1.74
C ASN A 94 -2.58 5.91 0.87
N ILE A 95 -3.34 7.02 0.83
CA ILE A 95 -3.03 8.17 -0.01
C ILE A 95 -3.14 9.44 0.82
N TRP A 96 -2.12 10.29 0.77
CA TRP A 96 -2.15 11.65 1.30
C TRP A 96 -2.05 12.64 0.16
N THR A 97 -3.00 13.55 0.09
CA THR A 97 -3.02 14.57 -0.94
C THR A 97 -3.45 15.92 -0.39
N GLY A 98 -2.75 16.97 -0.79
CA GLY A 98 -3.17 18.35 -0.59
C GLY A 98 -3.79 18.98 -1.86
N ALA A 99 -4.15 18.18 -2.85
CA ALA A 99 -4.74 18.66 -4.08
C ALA A 99 -6.14 19.25 -3.84
N LYS A 100 -6.43 20.35 -4.51
CA LYS A 100 -7.74 21.01 -4.48
C LYS A 100 -8.62 20.54 -5.63
N SER A 101 -8.00 20.15 -6.73
CA SER A 101 -8.64 19.67 -7.95
C SER A 101 -7.88 18.46 -8.50
N VAL A 102 -8.56 17.64 -9.27
CA VAL A 102 -7.96 16.57 -10.07
C VAL A 102 -6.96 17.12 -11.11
N ASP A 103 -7.12 18.40 -11.48
CA ASP A 103 -6.26 19.09 -12.44
C ASP A 103 -4.95 19.61 -11.83
N ASP A 104 -4.76 19.50 -10.53
CA ASP A 104 -3.52 19.92 -9.85
C ASP A 104 -2.28 19.16 -10.35
N ARG A 105 -2.46 17.90 -10.77
CA ARG A 105 -1.45 17.02 -11.41
C ARG A 105 -0.11 17.03 -10.70
N ARG A 106 -0.15 16.77 -9.40
CA ARG A 106 1.01 16.77 -8.53
C ARG A 106 1.92 15.57 -8.79
N PRO A 107 3.22 15.67 -8.56
CA PRO A 107 4.09 14.49 -8.55
C PRO A 107 3.63 13.50 -7.50
N VAL A 108 3.86 12.21 -7.76
CA VAL A 108 3.41 11.09 -6.93
C VAL A 108 4.62 10.33 -6.41
N LEU A 109 4.62 10.05 -5.12
CA LEU A 109 5.58 9.15 -4.49
C LEU A 109 4.85 7.86 -4.05
N VAL A 110 5.29 6.72 -4.55
CA VAL A 110 4.80 5.40 -4.12
C VAL A 110 5.85 4.77 -3.22
N TRP A 111 5.47 4.48 -1.99
CA TRP A 111 6.35 3.97 -0.96
C TRP A 111 6.06 2.50 -0.65
N TYR A 112 7.13 1.71 -0.58
CA TYR A 112 7.13 0.32 -0.12
C TYR A 112 7.99 0.19 1.13
N PHE A 113 7.41 -0.37 2.20
CA PHE A 113 8.11 -0.62 3.46
C PHE A 113 9.10 -1.79 3.33
N GLY A 114 10.17 -1.74 4.11
CA GLY A 114 11.14 -2.83 4.23
C GLY A 114 10.73 -3.89 5.26
N GLY A 115 11.68 -4.70 5.69
CA GLY A 115 11.47 -5.75 6.68
C GLY A 115 11.88 -7.15 6.19
N GLY A 116 12.81 -7.21 5.22
CA GLY A 116 13.38 -8.49 4.74
C GLY A 116 12.35 -9.42 4.12
N TYR A 117 11.24 -8.90 3.61
CA TYR A 117 10.08 -9.64 3.12
C TYR A 117 9.34 -10.47 4.19
N GLN A 118 9.70 -10.33 5.46
CA GLN A 118 9.16 -11.12 6.57
C GLN A 118 8.16 -10.36 7.42
N TRP A 119 8.35 -9.05 7.56
CA TRP A 119 7.51 -8.15 8.37
C TRP A 119 7.47 -6.74 7.78
N GLY A 120 6.79 -5.84 8.49
CA GLY A 120 6.61 -4.44 8.12
C GLY A 120 5.20 -4.13 7.66
N TYR A 121 4.85 -2.85 7.65
CA TYR A 121 3.52 -2.39 7.26
C TYR A 121 3.49 -0.88 6.99
N THR A 122 2.47 -0.43 6.27
CA THR A 122 2.34 0.97 5.82
C THR A 122 1.90 1.96 6.90
N ARG A 123 1.47 1.46 8.06
CA ARG A 123 0.98 2.29 9.16
C ARG A 123 2.08 2.70 10.14
N GLU A 124 3.30 2.28 9.96
CA GLU A 124 4.43 2.74 10.76
C GLU A 124 4.51 4.27 10.72
N MET A 125 4.81 4.88 11.87
CA MET A 125 4.73 6.35 12.04
C MET A 125 5.64 7.09 11.06
N GLU A 126 6.78 6.50 10.69
CA GLU A 126 7.76 7.03 9.77
C GLU A 126 7.22 7.15 8.34
N PHE A 127 6.21 6.34 8.00
CA PHE A 127 5.65 6.28 6.65
C PHE A 127 4.39 7.14 6.50
N ASP A 128 4.05 7.96 7.51
CA ASP A 128 2.97 8.92 7.37
C ASP A 128 3.30 9.95 6.29
N GLY A 129 2.49 9.97 5.24
CA GLY A 129 2.73 10.79 4.05
C GLY A 129 2.35 12.26 4.19
N GLU A 130 1.78 12.69 5.33
CA GLU A 130 1.26 14.05 5.49
C GLU A 130 2.32 15.14 5.28
N ARG A 131 3.52 14.95 5.82
CA ARG A 131 4.60 15.94 5.75
C ARG A 131 5.04 16.18 4.30
N LEU A 132 5.17 15.12 3.50
CA LEU A 132 5.50 15.22 2.08
C LEU A 132 4.32 15.77 1.28
N ALA A 133 3.09 15.39 1.62
CA ALA A 133 1.89 15.94 0.96
C ALA A 133 1.77 17.46 1.14
N ARG A 134 2.21 18.01 2.28
CA ARG A 134 2.31 19.46 2.48
C ARG A 134 3.32 20.14 1.55
N GLN A 135 4.31 19.41 1.05
CA GLN A 135 5.29 19.91 0.07
C GLN A 135 4.79 19.83 -1.37
N GLY A 136 3.52 19.41 -1.58
CA GLY A 136 2.91 19.37 -2.90
C GLY A 136 3.02 18.03 -3.62
N VAL A 137 3.42 16.97 -2.94
CA VAL A 137 3.50 15.60 -3.46
C VAL A 137 2.23 14.84 -3.09
N VAL A 138 1.72 13.98 -3.96
CA VAL A 138 0.75 12.95 -3.57
C VAL A 138 1.54 11.73 -3.11
N VAL A 139 1.33 11.31 -1.87
CA VAL A 139 2.06 10.18 -1.27
C VAL A 139 1.14 8.97 -1.21
N VAL A 140 1.64 7.83 -1.67
CA VAL A 140 0.94 6.55 -1.61
C VAL A 140 1.82 5.54 -0.89
N THR A 141 1.28 4.85 0.11
CA THR A 141 1.95 3.71 0.75
C THR A 141 1.18 2.44 0.43
N VAL A 142 1.86 1.39 0.01
CA VAL A 142 1.23 0.15 -0.47
C VAL A 142 1.54 -1.00 0.47
N ASN A 143 0.50 -1.61 1.05
CA ASN A 143 0.63 -2.89 1.75
C ASN A 143 0.82 -4.03 0.75
N TYR A 144 1.59 -5.03 1.15
CA TYR A 144 1.77 -6.26 0.41
C TYR A 144 1.93 -7.44 1.37
N ARG A 145 1.68 -8.65 0.89
CA ARG A 145 1.86 -9.86 1.68
C ARG A 145 3.33 -10.09 1.97
N VAL A 146 3.64 -10.46 3.20
CA VAL A 146 4.98 -10.77 3.68
C VAL A 146 5.10 -12.23 4.09
N ASN A 147 6.30 -12.69 4.43
CA ASN A 147 6.66 -14.03 4.92
C ASN A 147 6.09 -15.17 4.07
N VAL A 148 5.61 -16.24 4.69
CA VAL A 148 5.04 -17.41 4.01
C VAL A 148 3.81 -17.06 3.14
N PHE A 149 3.04 -16.04 3.51
CA PHE A 149 1.87 -15.61 2.72
C PHE A 149 2.25 -14.93 1.42
N GLY A 150 3.34 -14.18 1.42
CA GLY A 150 3.82 -13.44 0.25
C GLY A 150 4.91 -14.15 -0.56
N PHE A 151 5.69 -15.03 0.06
CA PHE A 151 6.92 -15.52 -0.54
C PHE A 151 7.13 -17.04 -0.48
N LEU A 152 6.06 -17.80 -0.18
CA LEU A 152 6.11 -19.26 -0.25
C LEU A 152 6.39 -19.71 -1.69
N SER A 153 7.40 -20.56 -1.85
CA SER A 153 7.66 -21.30 -3.08
C SER A 153 7.49 -22.80 -2.82
N HIS A 154 6.61 -23.45 -3.59
CA HIS A 154 6.33 -24.87 -3.45
C HIS A 154 6.06 -25.50 -4.82
N PRO A 155 6.60 -26.72 -5.12
CA PRO A 155 6.42 -27.36 -6.43
C PRO A 155 4.97 -27.52 -6.87
N GLN A 156 4.05 -27.77 -5.92
CA GLN A 156 2.65 -27.89 -6.25
C GLN A 156 2.05 -26.54 -6.67
N LEU A 157 2.41 -25.42 -6.02
CA LEU A 157 1.97 -24.09 -6.43
C LEU A 157 2.47 -23.76 -7.84
N THR A 158 3.73 -24.11 -8.13
CA THR A 158 4.30 -23.95 -9.49
C THR A 158 3.49 -24.73 -10.54
N LYS A 159 3.08 -25.96 -10.20
CA LYS A 159 2.27 -26.79 -11.08
C LYS A 159 0.85 -26.24 -11.28
N GLU A 160 0.25 -25.71 -10.23
CA GLU A 160 -1.12 -25.17 -10.27
C GLU A 160 -1.22 -23.83 -10.96
N GLN A 161 -0.16 -23.01 -10.89
CA GLN A 161 -0.13 -21.64 -11.44
C GLN A 161 1.26 -21.30 -12.00
N PRO A 162 1.64 -21.88 -13.13
CA PRO A 162 2.97 -21.70 -13.71
C PRO A 162 3.29 -20.23 -14.08
N GLU A 163 2.26 -19.43 -14.36
CA GLU A 163 2.37 -18.01 -14.68
C GLU A 163 2.74 -17.14 -13.46
N ALA A 164 2.44 -17.61 -12.25
CA ALA A 164 2.71 -16.89 -10.98
C ALA A 164 3.01 -17.89 -9.88
N PRO A 165 4.15 -18.60 -9.93
CA PRO A 165 4.43 -19.74 -9.05
C PRO A 165 4.84 -19.34 -7.63
N SER A 166 5.25 -18.09 -7.42
CA SER A 166 5.78 -17.58 -6.14
C SER A 166 5.85 -16.05 -6.16
N ASN A 167 6.50 -15.44 -5.15
CA ASN A 167 6.71 -13.98 -5.04
C ASN A 167 5.40 -13.18 -5.08
N PHE A 168 4.36 -13.70 -4.42
CA PHE A 168 3.03 -13.05 -4.41
C PHE A 168 3.10 -11.65 -3.80
N GLY A 169 3.97 -11.41 -2.80
CA GLY A 169 4.21 -10.09 -2.23
C GLY A 169 4.75 -9.10 -3.26
N SER A 170 5.65 -9.51 -4.14
CA SER A 170 6.14 -8.66 -5.24
C SER A 170 5.05 -8.41 -6.30
N LEU A 171 4.21 -9.41 -6.55
CA LEU A 171 3.05 -9.24 -7.43
C LEU A 171 2.03 -8.28 -6.82
N ASP A 172 1.87 -8.26 -5.48
CA ASP A 172 1.03 -7.29 -4.77
C ASP A 172 1.57 -5.87 -4.94
N GLN A 173 2.89 -5.68 -4.81
CA GLN A 173 3.55 -4.40 -5.04
C GLN A 173 3.30 -3.88 -6.47
N LYS A 174 3.47 -4.76 -7.46
CA LYS A 174 3.18 -4.45 -8.86
C LYS A 174 1.71 -4.06 -9.06
N ALA A 175 0.78 -4.85 -8.53
CA ALA A 175 -0.65 -4.56 -8.64
C ALA A 175 -1.04 -3.23 -8.00
N GLY A 176 -0.44 -2.91 -6.83
CA GLY A 176 -0.63 -1.61 -6.18
C GLY A 176 -0.12 -0.46 -7.05
N LEU A 177 1.05 -0.60 -7.67
CA LEU A 177 1.58 0.42 -8.60
C LEU A 177 0.68 0.58 -9.83
N GLU A 178 0.25 -0.51 -10.43
CA GLU A 178 -0.66 -0.48 -11.58
C GLU A 178 -2.00 0.19 -11.21
N TRP A 179 -2.51 -0.07 -10.00
CA TRP A 179 -3.68 0.63 -9.48
C TRP A 179 -3.42 2.15 -9.37
N VAL A 180 -2.26 2.54 -8.84
CA VAL A 180 -1.87 3.97 -8.74
C VAL A 180 -1.87 4.61 -10.12
N VAL A 181 -1.24 4.01 -11.11
CA VAL A 181 -1.21 4.53 -12.49
C VAL A 181 -2.62 4.77 -13.03
N ARG A 182 -3.56 3.86 -12.79
CA ARG A 182 -4.95 4.00 -13.28
C ARG A 182 -5.79 5.00 -12.51
N ASN A 183 -5.53 5.23 -11.22
CA ASN A 183 -6.46 5.94 -10.34
C ASN A 183 -5.94 7.27 -9.79
N ILE A 184 -4.62 7.50 -9.73
CA ILE A 184 -4.06 8.61 -8.94
C ILE A 184 -4.43 9.99 -9.47
N ALA A 185 -4.79 10.11 -10.73
CA ALA A 185 -5.31 11.35 -11.32
C ALA A 185 -6.55 11.85 -10.57
N ASN A 186 -7.41 10.96 -10.12
CA ASN A 186 -8.62 11.29 -9.36
C ASN A 186 -8.32 11.85 -7.95
N PHE A 187 -7.08 11.68 -7.47
CA PHE A 187 -6.57 12.23 -6.21
C PHE A 187 -5.70 13.48 -6.42
N GLY A 188 -5.67 14.01 -7.65
CA GLY A 188 -4.90 15.18 -8.04
C GLY A 188 -3.41 14.90 -8.31
N GLY A 189 -3.03 13.62 -8.45
CA GLY A 189 -1.69 13.20 -8.87
C GLY A 189 -1.52 13.12 -10.38
N ASP A 190 -0.29 13.17 -10.86
CA ASP A 190 0.04 12.99 -12.27
C ASP A 190 0.56 11.57 -12.51
N PRO A 191 -0.18 10.71 -13.24
CA PRO A 191 0.25 9.34 -13.51
C PRO A 191 1.51 9.25 -14.38
N ASN A 192 1.95 10.36 -14.98
CA ASN A 192 3.20 10.45 -15.75
C ASN A 192 4.39 10.96 -14.90
N LYS A 193 4.18 11.23 -13.61
CA LYS A 193 5.20 11.73 -12.68
C LYS A 193 5.18 10.91 -11.39
N ILE A 194 5.36 9.61 -11.52
CA ILE A 194 5.40 8.67 -10.42
C ILE A 194 6.85 8.31 -10.13
N THR A 195 7.25 8.49 -8.86
CA THR A 195 8.51 8.00 -8.32
C THR A 195 8.22 6.86 -7.35
N ILE A 196 8.92 5.75 -7.51
CA ILE A 196 8.89 4.63 -6.58
C ILE A 196 10.01 4.83 -5.58
N ALA A 197 9.74 4.59 -4.31
CA ALA A 197 10.72 4.59 -3.25
C ALA A 197 10.47 3.44 -2.29
N GLY A 198 11.52 2.96 -1.67
CA GLY A 198 11.44 1.86 -0.71
C GLY A 198 12.54 1.93 0.32
N GLN A 199 12.41 1.10 1.33
CA GLN A 199 13.36 0.98 2.43
C GLN A 199 14.02 -0.40 2.39
N SER A 200 15.33 -0.47 2.76
CA SER A 200 16.04 -1.73 2.98
C SER A 200 16.00 -2.67 1.76
N CYS A 201 15.44 -3.87 1.90
CA CYS A 201 15.31 -4.83 0.79
C CYS A 201 14.54 -4.29 -0.41
N LEU A 202 13.60 -3.37 -0.20
CA LEU A 202 12.80 -2.76 -1.26
C LEU A 202 13.53 -1.65 -2.01
N LEU A 203 14.61 -1.11 -1.47
CA LEU A 203 15.46 -0.15 -2.17
C LEU A 203 16.07 -0.79 -3.42
N TYR A 204 16.58 -2.02 -3.28
CA TYR A 204 17.19 -2.75 -4.41
C TYR A 204 16.18 -3.24 -5.45
N THR A 205 14.96 -3.53 -5.04
CA THR A 205 13.91 -3.94 -5.99
C THR A 205 13.24 -2.76 -6.70
N SER A 206 13.41 -1.56 -6.16
CA SER A 206 12.88 -0.31 -6.73
C SER A 206 13.91 0.43 -7.57
N ASP A 207 15.18 0.05 -7.49
CA ASP A 207 16.28 0.70 -8.19
C ASP A 207 16.35 0.19 -9.63
N ALA A 208 15.82 0.99 -10.54
CA ALA A 208 15.94 0.80 -11.99
C ALA A 208 17.05 1.69 -12.57
N ALA A 209 17.93 2.25 -11.74
CA ALA A 209 18.86 3.29 -12.14
C ALA A 209 20.26 2.76 -12.50
N ASP A 210 20.52 1.47 -12.37
CA ASP A 210 21.81 0.85 -12.64
C ASP A 210 21.94 0.17 -14.02
N ASP A 211 21.05 0.48 -14.98
CA ASP A 211 21.16 0.03 -16.38
C ASP A 211 21.47 1.19 -17.34
#